data_9a8834e4858d8e7b22c1ad6fb2d99c6e
#
_entry.id   9a8834e4858d8e7b22c1ad6fb2d99c6e
#
_cell.length_a   1.000
_cell.length_b   1.000
_cell.length_c   1.000
_cell.angle_alpha   90.00
_cell.angle_beta   90.00
_cell.angle_gamma   90.00
#
_symmetry.space_group_name_H-M   'P 1'
#
loop_
_entity.id
_entity.type
_entity.pdbx_description
1 polymer ?
#
loop_
_entity_poly.entity_id
_entity_poly.type
_entity_poly.pdbx_seq_one_letter_code
_entity_poly.pdbx_strand_id
1 'polypeptide(L)'
;VNQVLSLVKTCYFLDSYGYQYNARAGSAAYKWHAEMLTFQEKTFSVIRDLLKKFNLSPVEEDNVLGSEIVNAYSAFLYSLCLPSCQLPLFEKTRLAHQARKQFQIKKYIKLYSFENLSTFDRAKLLFVQFHVEGMLIFLGTIYERIITNEKSSN
;
A
#
# COMPACT_ATOMS: atom_id res chain seq x y z
N VAL A 1 -14.32 -5.28 -8.02
CA VAL A 1 -14.90 -6.08 -6.92
C VAL A 1 -15.79 -5.22 -6.05
N ASN A 2 -15.32 -4.11 -5.47
CA ASN A 2 -16.09 -3.26 -4.55
C ASN A 2 -17.42 -2.73 -5.14
N GLN A 3 -17.45 -2.39 -6.44
CA GLN A 3 -18.69 -1.95 -7.11
C GLN A 3 -19.71 -3.07 -7.22
N VAL A 4 -19.27 -4.29 -7.45
CA VAL A 4 -20.16 -5.46 -7.50
C VAL A 4 -20.76 -5.73 -6.13
N LEU A 5 -19.92 -5.74 -5.06
CA LEU A 5 -20.40 -5.97 -3.69
C LEU A 5 -21.44 -4.94 -3.24
N SER A 6 -21.36 -3.70 -3.71
CA SER A 6 -22.33 -2.65 -3.37
C SER A 6 -23.73 -2.90 -3.96
N LEU A 7 -23.88 -3.80 -4.92
CA LEU A 7 -25.15 -4.16 -5.59
C LEU A 7 -25.75 -5.46 -5.07
N VAL A 8 -25.02 -6.24 -4.27
CA VAL A 8 -25.52 -7.53 -3.73
C VAL A 8 -26.28 -7.32 -2.43
N LYS A 9 -27.41 -8.01 -2.31
CA LYS A 9 -28.20 -8.02 -1.08
C LYS A 9 -27.73 -9.06 -0.08
N THR A 10 -27.04 -10.10 -0.53
CA THR A 10 -26.60 -11.24 0.30
C THR A 10 -25.25 -11.73 -0.21
N CYS A 11 -24.30 -11.97 0.69
CA CYS A 11 -23.02 -12.60 0.39
C CYS A 11 -22.90 -13.91 1.16
N TYR A 12 -22.41 -14.95 0.49
CA TYR A 12 -22.02 -16.21 1.12
C TYR A 12 -20.49 -16.31 1.14
N PHE A 13 -19.94 -16.60 2.30
CA PHE A 13 -18.53 -16.91 2.44
C PHE A 13 -18.35 -18.42 2.34
N LEU A 14 -17.53 -18.86 1.38
CA LEU A 14 -17.17 -20.27 1.25
C LEU A 14 -15.90 -20.50 2.09
N ASP A 15 -15.93 -21.55 2.91
CA ASP A 15 -14.75 -22.01 3.67
C ASP A 15 -13.84 -22.87 2.77
N SER A 16 -13.54 -22.32 1.59
CA SER A 16 -12.66 -22.96 0.60
C SER A 16 -11.89 -21.93 -0.20
N TYR A 17 -10.65 -22.24 -0.54
CA TYR A 17 -9.81 -21.41 -1.40
C TYR A 17 -10.25 -21.56 -2.86
N GLY A 18 -11.09 -20.64 -3.35
CA GLY A 18 -11.53 -20.61 -4.75
C GLY A 18 -10.45 -20.11 -5.73
N TYR A 19 -9.40 -19.43 -5.23
CA TYR A 19 -8.35 -18.87 -6.05
C TYR A 19 -7.03 -18.84 -5.29
N GLN A 20 -5.97 -19.39 -5.88
CA GLN A 20 -4.61 -19.31 -5.36
C GLN A 20 -3.78 -18.33 -6.20
N TYR A 21 -3.39 -17.22 -5.61
CA TYR A 21 -2.49 -16.26 -6.24
C TYR A 21 -1.04 -16.72 -6.09
N ASN A 22 -0.44 -17.17 -7.18
CA ASN A 22 0.99 -17.46 -7.22
C ASN A 22 1.74 -16.23 -7.68
N ALA A 23 2.41 -15.56 -6.76
CA ALA A 23 3.31 -14.47 -7.07
C ALA A 23 4.51 -14.98 -7.83
N ARG A 24 4.67 -14.57 -9.10
CA ARG A 24 5.81 -14.94 -9.94
C ARG A 24 6.74 -13.75 -10.09
N ALA A 25 8.05 -14.02 -10.10
CA ALA A 25 9.04 -13.03 -10.51
C ALA A 25 8.67 -12.47 -11.89
N GLY A 26 8.59 -11.14 -12.02
CA GLY A 26 8.17 -10.48 -13.26
C GLY A 26 6.68 -10.17 -13.38
N SER A 27 5.83 -10.57 -12.41
CA SER A 27 4.42 -10.12 -12.36
C SER A 27 4.35 -8.60 -12.17
N ALA A 28 3.23 -7.99 -12.58
CA ALA A 28 3.00 -6.54 -12.42
C ALA A 28 3.14 -6.06 -10.97
N ALA A 29 2.83 -6.91 -9.99
CA ALA A 29 2.96 -6.62 -8.57
C ALA A 29 4.41 -6.42 -8.10
N TYR A 30 5.39 -6.94 -8.85
CA TYR A 30 6.82 -6.84 -8.55
C TYR A 30 7.56 -5.85 -9.47
N LYS A 31 6.82 -4.95 -10.11
CA LYS A 31 7.39 -3.91 -10.97
C LYS A 31 7.03 -2.53 -10.44
N TRP A 32 7.98 -1.63 -10.52
CA TRP A 32 7.74 -0.22 -10.33
C TRP A 32 6.90 0.34 -11.49
N HIS A 33 5.88 1.12 -11.17
CA HIS A 33 5.06 1.84 -12.12
C HIS A 33 4.96 3.32 -11.71
N ALA A 34 5.40 4.21 -12.60
CA ALA A 34 5.38 5.65 -12.34
C ALA A 34 3.96 6.20 -12.07
N GLU A 35 2.95 5.58 -12.68
CA GLU A 35 1.54 5.98 -12.57
C GLU A 35 0.82 5.43 -11.33
N MET A 36 1.52 4.70 -10.46
CA MET A 36 0.91 4.03 -9.31
C MET A 36 0.16 5.00 -8.40
N LEU A 37 0.70 6.19 -8.16
CA LEU A 37 0.04 7.21 -7.33
C LEU A 37 -1.27 7.70 -7.94
N THR A 38 -1.26 8.00 -9.23
CA THR A 38 -2.46 8.44 -9.96
C THR A 38 -3.55 7.35 -9.97
N PHE A 39 -3.13 6.09 -10.09
CA PHE A 39 -4.06 4.97 -10.05
C PHE A 39 -4.69 4.81 -8.67
N GLN A 40 -3.89 4.94 -7.62
CA GLN A 40 -4.39 4.87 -6.23
C GLN A 40 -5.36 6.01 -5.92
N GLU A 41 -5.11 7.23 -6.38
CA GLU A 41 -6.06 8.35 -6.22
C GLU A 41 -7.43 8.07 -6.84
N LYS A 42 -7.43 7.55 -8.07
CA LYS A 42 -8.68 7.13 -8.72
C LYS A 42 -9.41 6.07 -7.91
N THR A 43 -8.67 5.08 -7.39
CA THR A 43 -9.24 4.04 -6.53
C THR A 43 -9.86 4.62 -5.26
N PHE A 44 -9.18 5.54 -4.57
CA PHE A 44 -9.72 6.18 -3.37
C PHE A 44 -10.94 7.06 -3.67
N SER A 45 -10.96 7.73 -4.83
CA SER A 45 -12.16 8.48 -5.27
C SER A 45 -13.36 7.55 -5.42
N VAL A 46 -13.17 6.41 -6.09
CA VAL A 46 -14.25 5.40 -6.25
C VAL A 46 -14.72 4.85 -4.90
N ILE A 47 -13.78 4.55 -3.98
CA ILE A 47 -14.15 4.06 -2.64
C ILE A 47 -14.95 5.12 -1.90
N ARG A 48 -14.55 6.40 -1.90
CA ARG A 48 -15.31 7.49 -1.26
C ARG A 48 -16.72 7.60 -1.82
N ASP A 49 -16.88 7.52 -3.13
CA ASP A 49 -18.19 7.61 -3.77
C ASP A 49 -19.09 6.41 -3.43
N LEU A 50 -18.50 5.24 -3.22
CA LEU A 50 -19.22 4.08 -2.70
C LEU A 50 -19.64 4.25 -1.24
N LEU A 51 -18.73 4.72 -0.37
CA LEU A 51 -19.01 4.91 1.05
C LEU A 51 -20.14 5.91 1.29
N LYS A 52 -20.26 6.97 0.47
CA LYS A 52 -21.39 7.91 0.53
C LYS A 52 -22.76 7.24 0.37
N LYS A 53 -22.83 6.11 -0.36
CA LYS A 53 -24.08 5.37 -0.56
C LYS A 53 -24.54 4.60 0.70
N PHE A 54 -23.64 4.37 1.64
CA PHE A 54 -23.91 3.61 2.86
C PHE A 54 -24.30 4.50 4.06
N ASN A 55 -24.39 5.83 3.86
CA ASN A 55 -24.70 6.80 4.90
C ASN A 55 -23.85 6.63 6.18
N LEU A 56 -22.56 6.33 6.01
CA LEU A 56 -21.63 6.19 7.12
C LEU A 56 -21.36 7.55 7.75
N SER A 57 -21.10 7.54 9.04
CA SER A 57 -20.59 8.74 9.71
C SER A 57 -19.18 9.10 9.18
N PRO A 58 -18.75 10.35 9.26
CA PRO A 58 -17.40 10.74 8.82
C PRO A 58 -16.27 9.96 9.52
N VAL A 59 -16.49 9.50 10.74
CA VAL A 59 -15.52 8.68 11.48
C VAL A 59 -15.43 7.28 10.91
N GLU A 60 -16.55 6.67 10.56
CA GLU A 60 -16.58 5.35 9.93
C GLU A 60 -15.98 5.39 8.52
N GLU A 61 -16.28 6.43 7.72
CA GLU A 61 -15.64 6.64 6.42
C GLU A 61 -14.11 6.77 6.56
N ASP A 62 -13.63 7.58 7.50
CA ASP A 62 -12.21 7.76 7.76
C ASP A 62 -11.52 6.46 8.21
N ASN A 63 -12.18 5.62 9.01
CA ASN A 63 -11.63 4.33 9.45
C ASN A 63 -11.49 3.36 8.27
N VAL A 64 -12.52 3.21 7.44
CA VAL A 64 -12.48 2.32 6.26
C VAL A 64 -11.44 2.81 5.26
N LEU A 65 -11.52 4.08 4.87
CA LEU A 65 -10.64 4.66 3.87
C LEU A 65 -9.20 4.76 4.38
N GLY A 66 -9.03 5.03 5.68
CA GLY A 66 -7.73 5.19 6.31
C GLY A 66 -6.86 3.95 6.24
N SER A 67 -7.45 2.77 6.46
CA SER A 67 -6.71 1.51 6.36
C SER A 67 -6.26 1.24 4.91
N GLU A 68 -7.13 1.47 3.94
CA GLU A 68 -6.79 1.33 2.51
C GLU A 68 -5.69 2.30 2.08
N ILE A 69 -5.75 3.56 2.52
CA ILE A 69 -4.75 4.57 2.22
C ILE A 69 -3.39 4.21 2.82
N VAL A 70 -3.35 3.77 4.08
CA VAL A 70 -2.09 3.38 4.74
C VAL A 70 -1.48 2.15 4.07
N ASN A 71 -2.28 1.15 3.73
CA ASN A 71 -1.84 -0.05 3.01
C ASN A 71 -1.30 0.30 1.62
N ALA A 72 -2.02 1.14 0.86
CA ALA A 72 -1.59 1.59 -0.46
C ALA A 72 -0.28 2.39 -0.40
N TYR A 73 -0.11 3.25 0.61
CA TYR A 73 1.13 3.97 0.83
C TYR A 73 2.29 3.03 1.17
N SER A 74 2.06 2.03 2.02
CA SER A 74 3.07 1.01 2.33
C SER A 74 3.49 0.23 1.08
N ALA A 75 2.53 -0.18 0.24
CA ALA A 75 2.80 -0.84 -1.03
C ALA A 75 3.59 0.07 -1.99
N PHE A 76 3.27 1.37 -2.02
CA PHE A 76 4.01 2.35 -2.80
C PHE A 76 5.46 2.48 -2.32
N LEU A 77 5.70 2.62 -1.00
CA LEU A 77 7.06 2.66 -0.45
C LEU A 77 7.85 1.39 -0.80
N TYR A 78 7.23 0.22 -0.70
CA TYR A 78 7.85 -1.03 -1.10
C TYR A 78 8.22 -1.03 -2.59
N SER A 79 7.33 -0.55 -3.46
CA SER A 79 7.59 -0.49 -4.90
C SER A 79 8.81 0.38 -5.27
N LEU A 80 9.09 1.42 -4.47
CA LEU A 80 10.31 2.24 -4.61
C LEU A 80 11.60 1.48 -4.26
N CYS A 81 11.51 0.43 -3.44
CA CYS A 81 12.65 -0.41 -3.08
C CYS A 81 13.00 -1.45 -4.16
N LEU A 82 12.07 -1.79 -5.04
CA LEU A 82 12.24 -2.85 -6.03
C LEU A 82 13.39 -2.55 -7.00
N PRO A 83 14.12 -3.60 -7.47
CA PRO A 83 15.19 -3.44 -8.46
C PRO A 83 14.72 -2.79 -9.77
N SER A 84 13.43 -2.95 -10.12
CA SER A 84 12.83 -2.31 -11.30
C SER A 84 12.69 -0.79 -11.16
N CYS A 85 12.75 -0.23 -9.95
CA CYS A 85 12.76 1.20 -9.71
C CYS A 85 14.20 1.73 -9.76
N GLN A 86 14.62 2.17 -10.93
CA GLN A 86 15.99 2.67 -11.17
C GLN A 86 16.20 4.14 -10.78
N LEU A 87 15.22 4.78 -10.15
CA LEU A 87 15.33 6.15 -9.69
C LEU A 87 16.43 6.29 -8.61
N PRO A 88 17.17 7.41 -8.59
CA PRO A 88 18.13 7.70 -7.52
C PRO A 88 17.40 7.87 -6.17
N LEU A 89 18.09 7.58 -5.07
CA LEU A 89 17.52 7.61 -3.71
C LEU A 89 16.81 8.94 -3.40
N PHE A 90 17.40 10.08 -3.82
CA PHE A 90 16.80 11.39 -3.64
C PHE A 90 15.40 11.50 -4.29
N GLU A 91 15.26 11.03 -5.53
CA GLU A 91 14.00 11.06 -6.25
C GLU A 91 12.97 10.12 -5.60
N LYS A 92 13.38 8.93 -5.19
CA LYS A 92 12.54 8.00 -4.44
C LYS A 92 12.01 8.64 -3.16
N THR A 93 12.87 9.30 -2.39
CA THR A 93 12.50 9.99 -1.15
C THR A 93 11.55 11.16 -1.44
N ARG A 94 11.80 11.93 -2.49
CA ARG A 94 10.93 13.02 -2.93
C ARG A 94 9.53 12.52 -3.28
N LEU A 95 9.43 11.43 -4.02
CA LEU A 95 8.15 10.80 -4.37
C LEU A 95 7.41 10.28 -3.13
N ALA A 96 8.13 9.67 -2.18
CA ALA A 96 7.54 9.22 -0.92
C ALA A 96 6.94 10.40 -0.12
N HIS A 97 7.66 11.52 -0.01
CA HIS A 97 7.14 12.71 0.65
C HIS A 97 5.95 13.34 -0.09
N GLN A 98 5.97 13.35 -1.42
CA GLN A 98 4.84 13.82 -2.22
C GLN A 98 3.61 12.96 -1.97
N ALA A 99 3.72 11.64 -2.07
CA ALA A 99 2.64 10.69 -1.81
C ALA A 99 2.09 10.82 -0.38
N ARG A 100 2.97 11.00 0.60
CA ARG A 100 2.60 11.22 1.99
C ARG A 100 1.67 12.43 2.17
N LYS A 101 2.02 13.57 1.53
CA LYS A 101 1.21 14.79 1.59
C LYS A 101 -0.12 14.60 0.85
N GLN A 102 -0.07 14.04 -0.34
CA GLN A 102 -1.20 13.81 -1.23
C GLN A 102 -2.26 12.93 -0.59
N PHE A 103 -1.86 11.83 0.05
CA PHE A 103 -2.75 10.89 0.72
C PHE A 103 -3.03 11.23 2.18
N GLN A 104 -2.56 12.36 2.68
CA GLN A 104 -2.76 12.79 4.08
C GLN A 104 -2.37 11.71 5.10
N ILE A 105 -1.29 10.98 4.86
CA ILE A 105 -0.88 9.83 5.67
C ILE A 105 -0.79 10.15 7.16
N LYS A 106 -0.38 11.37 7.53
CA LYS A 106 -0.32 11.83 8.93
C LYS A 106 -1.67 11.75 9.64
N LYS A 107 -2.78 11.98 8.91
CA LYS A 107 -4.14 11.87 9.46
C LYS A 107 -4.48 10.40 9.73
N TYR A 108 -4.32 9.57 8.72
CA TYR A 108 -4.80 8.20 8.75
C TYR A 108 -3.93 7.24 9.57
N ILE A 109 -2.61 7.46 9.64
CA ILE A 109 -1.72 6.62 10.45
C ILE A 109 -2.04 6.71 11.96
N LYS A 110 -2.64 7.81 12.42
CA LYS A 110 -3.08 7.96 13.82
C LYS A 110 -4.34 7.15 14.13
N LEU A 111 -5.16 6.89 13.12
CA LEU A 111 -6.40 6.11 13.24
C LEU A 111 -6.14 4.62 13.02
N TYR A 112 -4.96 4.27 12.51
CA TYR A 112 -4.63 2.90 12.16
C TYR A 112 -4.31 2.08 13.42
N SER A 113 -5.02 0.96 13.61
CA SER A 113 -4.74 0.04 14.71
C SER A 113 -3.49 -0.78 14.43
N PHE A 114 -2.54 -0.72 15.37
CA PHE A 114 -1.29 -1.49 15.29
C PHE A 114 -1.40 -2.90 15.86
N GLU A 115 -2.56 -3.27 16.43
CA GLU A 115 -2.71 -4.48 17.26
C GLU A 115 -2.48 -5.78 16.47
N ASN A 116 -2.95 -5.84 15.25
CA ASN A 116 -2.90 -7.04 14.40
C ASN A 116 -1.75 -7.03 13.37
N LEU A 117 -0.81 -6.10 13.49
CA LEU A 117 0.28 -5.99 12.54
C LEU A 117 1.46 -6.87 12.92
N SER A 118 2.13 -7.41 11.90
CA SER A 118 3.45 -8.03 12.09
C SER A 118 4.47 -7.03 12.66
N THR A 119 5.49 -7.51 13.34
CA THR A 119 6.58 -6.67 13.86
C THR A 119 7.21 -5.83 12.74
N PHE A 120 7.34 -6.41 11.54
CA PHE A 120 7.90 -5.73 10.37
C PHE A 120 7.01 -4.59 9.87
N ASP A 121 5.69 -4.79 9.82
CA ASP A 121 4.75 -3.74 9.40
C ASP A 121 4.66 -2.62 10.43
N ARG A 122 4.71 -2.96 11.73
CA ARG A 122 4.83 -1.95 12.80
C ARG A 122 6.08 -1.09 12.63
N ALA A 123 7.23 -1.71 12.37
CA ALA A 123 8.47 -1.00 12.12
C ALA A 123 8.36 -0.04 10.93
N LYS A 124 7.82 -0.51 9.78
CA LYS A 124 7.58 0.35 8.62
C LYS A 124 6.73 1.57 8.96
N LEU A 125 5.62 1.37 9.67
CA LEU A 125 4.73 2.48 10.04
C LEU A 125 5.38 3.45 11.02
N LEU A 126 6.26 2.99 11.91
CA LEU A 126 7.07 3.87 12.74
C LEU A 126 8.02 4.75 11.89
N PHE A 127 8.71 4.18 10.91
CA PHE A 127 9.53 4.99 9.97
C PHE A 127 8.70 6.05 9.25
N VAL A 128 7.48 5.69 8.84
CA VAL A 128 6.54 6.64 8.24
C VAL A 128 6.11 7.70 9.25
N GLN A 129 5.80 7.33 10.48
CA GLN A 129 5.39 8.27 11.53
C GLN A 129 6.47 9.30 11.85
N PHE A 130 7.73 8.88 11.91
CA PHE A 130 8.88 9.73 12.20
C PHE A 130 9.46 10.46 10.99
N HIS A 131 8.83 10.40 9.83
CA HIS A 131 9.28 11.06 8.59
C HIS A 131 10.66 10.62 8.09
N VAL A 132 11.03 9.37 8.32
CA VAL A 132 12.33 8.82 7.89
C VAL A 132 12.19 7.81 6.75
N GLU A 133 11.25 8.05 5.83
CA GLU A 133 10.97 7.19 4.67
C GLU A 133 12.22 6.97 3.81
N GLY A 134 13.10 7.96 3.71
CA GLY A 134 14.37 7.83 2.97
C GLY A 134 15.25 6.71 3.51
N MET A 135 15.30 6.53 4.84
CA MET A 135 16.05 5.44 5.48
C MET A 135 15.37 4.09 5.21
N LEU A 136 14.05 4.03 5.28
CA LEU A 136 13.29 2.83 4.95
C LEU A 136 13.53 2.40 3.50
N ILE A 137 13.48 3.34 2.54
CA ILE A 137 13.72 3.08 1.12
C ILE A 137 15.16 2.62 0.88
N PHE A 138 16.14 3.23 1.55
CA PHE A 138 17.54 2.84 1.44
C PHE A 138 17.76 1.40 1.91
N LEU A 139 17.31 1.06 3.13
CA LEU A 139 17.43 -0.29 3.69
C LEU A 139 16.66 -1.32 2.86
N GLY A 140 15.44 -0.98 2.43
CA GLY A 140 14.62 -1.86 1.57
C GLY A 140 15.28 -2.12 0.21
N THR A 141 15.91 -1.11 -0.39
CA THR A 141 16.63 -1.27 -1.66
C THR A 141 17.84 -2.20 -1.52
N ILE A 142 18.59 -2.12 -0.42
CA ILE A 142 19.70 -3.04 -0.14
C ILE A 142 19.17 -4.46 0.03
N TYR A 143 18.14 -4.64 0.84
CA TYR A 143 17.54 -5.93 1.10
C TYR A 143 17.05 -6.64 -0.19
N GLU A 144 16.31 -5.93 -1.04
CA GLU A 144 15.82 -6.45 -2.31
C GLU A 144 16.96 -6.84 -3.27
N ARG A 145 18.06 -6.10 -3.28
CA ARG A 145 19.25 -6.46 -4.09
C ARG A 145 19.92 -7.74 -3.61
N ILE A 146 20.03 -7.95 -2.30
CA ILE A 146 20.62 -9.16 -1.74
C ILE A 146 19.78 -10.38 -2.12
N ILE A 147 18.46 -10.32 -1.89
CA ILE A 147 17.55 -11.44 -2.22
C ILE A 147 17.55 -11.74 -3.71
N THR A 148 17.59 -10.72 -4.56
CA THR A 148 17.58 -10.91 -6.02
C THR A 148 18.88 -11.58 -6.49
N ASN A 149 20.02 -11.23 -5.93
CA ASN A 149 21.31 -11.82 -6.25
C ASN A 149 21.38 -13.29 -5.81
N GLU A 150 20.87 -13.64 -4.63
CA GLU A 150 20.84 -15.03 -4.17
C GLU A 150 19.96 -15.92 -5.06
N LYS A 151 18.83 -15.39 -5.56
CA LYS A 151 17.94 -16.13 -6.47
C LYS A 151 18.50 -16.31 -7.89
N SER A 152 19.45 -15.49 -8.30
CA SER A 152 20.11 -15.60 -9.61
C SER A 152 21.33 -16.52 -9.58
N SER A 153 21.78 -16.93 -8.39
CA SER A 153 22.96 -17.79 -8.18
C SER A 153 22.60 -19.26 -7.95
N ASN A 154 21.32 -19.57 -7.88
CA ASN A 154 20.75 -20.92 -7.79
C ASN A 154 19.96 -21.26 -9.05
#